data_1aa06b233279fe12fc993a973d87a602
#
_entry.id   1aa06b233279fe12fc993a973d87a602
#
_cell.length_a   1.000
_cell.length_b   1.000
_cell.length_c   1.000
_cell.angle_alpha   90.00
_cell.angle_beta   90.00
_cell.angle_gamma   90.00
#
_symmetry.space_group_name_H-M   'P 1'
#
loop_
_entity.id
_entity.type
_entity.pdbx_description
1 polymer ?
#
loop_
_entity_poly.entity_id
_entity_poly.type
_entity_poly.pdbx_seq_one_letter_code
_entity_poly.pdbx_strand_id
1 'polypeptide(L)'
;MLRDVLKKHNIGMDPGFRLRGEEHGRIEAVTDTGFALGIGLLLISTQSPENLHQLIDFTRDLLPFGMCMSLIMLVWYQHYIFFLRYGFRNSAIVVLNTVLVFIILFYVYPLKFLAKLLVLIYGTLPGRLVGAETSMGAELQEMIGEASVAQLMAIYGLGAAGIFFVLVFMYRYALRHSAALELTELEVFDTKTSVAANLIMALIPLASVVLALTIPHAVIGPMLSGFTYVLYFPAMLIFGRKANRQRLLLLRGSAAPSVAQDAPDTGE
;
A
#
# COMPACT_ATOMS: atom_id res chain seq x y z
N MET A 1 32.69 -8.27 -9.10
CA MET A 1 32.66 -8.91 -7.77
C MET A 1 31.92 -8.08 -6.74
N LEU A 2 32.40 -6.88 -6.30
CA LEU A 2 31.66 -6.07 -5.29
C LEU A 2 30.29 -5.58 -5.80
N ARG A 3 30.20 -5.18 -7.06
CA ARG A 3 28.99 -4.75 -7.75
C ARG A 3 27.92 -5.86 -7.87
N ASP A 4 28.35 -7.12 -8.02
CA ASP A 4 27.45 -8.26 -8.14
C ASP A 4 26.94 -8.73 -6.76
N VAL A 5 27.75 -8.53 -5.70
CA VAL A 5 27.34 -8.78 -4.31
C VAL A 5 26.36 -7.72 -3.84
N LEU A 6 26.57 -6.45 -4.22
CA LEU A 6 25.65 -5.34 -3.91
C LEU A 6 24.33 -5.47 -4.70
N LYS A 7 24.36 -5.95 -5.96
CA LYS A 7 23.14 -6.27 -6.72
C LYS A 7 22.28 -7.36 -6.05
N LYS A 8 22.87 -8.31 -5.33
CA LYS A 8 22.16 -9.37 -4.62
C LYS A 8 21.39 -8.92 -3.37
N HIS A 9 21.63 -7.70 -2.88
CA HIS A 9 21.02 -7.13 -1.66
C HIS A 9 20.13 -5.92 -1.93
N ASN A 10 19.75 -5.68 -3.19
CA ASN A 10 18.82 -4.59 -3.47
C ASN A 10 17.44 -4.88 -2.86
N ILE A 11 16.95 -3.89 -2.12
CA ILE A 11 15.62 -3.91 -1.47
C ILE A 11 14.55 -4.25 -2.51
N GLY A 12 13.75 -5.29 -2.24
CA GLY A 12 12.66 -5.70 -3.11
C GLY A 12 13.00 -6.74 -4.17
N MET A 13 14.24 -7.23 -4.21
CA MET A 13 14.62 -8.36 -5.06
C MET A 13 14.27 -9.69 -4.38
N ASP A 14 13.16 -10.28 -4.79
CA ASP A 14 12.87 -11.65 -4.40
C ASP A 14 13.84 -12.60 -5.11
N PRO A 15 14.55 -13.49 -4.38
CA PRO A 15 15.44 -14.45 -5.00
C PRO A 15 14.72 -15.28 -6.06
N GLY A 16 15.26 -15.31 -7.29
CA GLY A 16 14.69 -16.06 -8.41
C GLY A 16 13.69 -15.28 -9.29
N PHE A 17 13.37 -14.02 -8.99
CA PHE A 17 12.61 -13.17 -9.89
C PHE A 17 13.53 -12.38 -10.81
N ARG A 18 13.37 -12.52 -12.15
CA ARG A 18 14.15 -11.76 -13.14
C ARG A 18 13.63 -10.34 -13.27
N LEU A 19 14.51 -9.36 -13.17
CA LEU A 19 14.16 -7.96 -13.34
C LEU A 19 14.21 -7.59 -14.82
N ARG A 20 13.12 -7.00 -15.32
CA ARG A 20 12.96 -6.58 -16.72
C ARG A 20 12.91 -5.06 -16.89
N GLY A 21 12.79 -4.32 -15.78
CA GLY A 21 12.70 -2.87 -15.72
C GLY A 21 13.92 -2.21 -15.08
N GLU A 22 15.15 -2.62 -15.43
CA GLU A 22 16.37 -2.00 -14.89
C GLU A 22 16.60 -0.56 -15.41
N GLU A 23 16.07 -0.23 -16.60
CA GLU A 23 16.14 1.10 -17.16
C GLU A 23 14.89 1.92 -16.79
N HIS A 24 15.08 3.05 -16.12
CA HIS A 24 14.01 3.97 -15.77
C HIS A 24 13.29 4.50 -17.03
N GLY A 25 12.00 4.23 -17.10
CA GLY A 25 11.14 4.72 -18.18
C GLY A 25 10.60 6.13 -17.90
N ARG A 26 10.19 6.85 -18.96
CA ARG A 26 9.52 8.16 -18.82
C ARG A 26 8.23 8.06 -17.98
N ILE A 27 7.53 6.94 -18.05
CA ILE A 27 6.29 6.69 -17.29
C ILE A 27 6.59 6.68 -15.79
N GLU A 28 7.62 5.97 -15.39
CA GLU A 28 8.09 5.91 -14.01
C GLU A 28 8.49 7.29 -13.50
N ALA A 29 9.29 8.03 -14.28
CA ALA A 29 9.75 9.38 -13.92
C ALA A 29 8.57 10.36 -13.70
N VAL A 30 7.53 10.33 -14.55
CA VAL A 30 6.32 11.15 -14.37
C VAL A 30 5.58 10.75 -13.10
N THR A 31 5.49 9.46 -12.82
CA THR A 31 4.81 8.97 -11.62
C THR A 31 5.55 9.31 -10.35
N ASP A 32 6.88 9.13 -10.35
CA ASP A 32 7.74 9.51 -9.22
C ASP A 32 7.61 11.01 -8.92
N THR A 33 7.53 11.84 -9.98
CA THR A 33 7.24 13.27 -9.84
C THR A 33 5.85 13.50 -9.21
N GLY A 34 4.85 12.72 -9.61
CA GLY A 34 3.51 12.77 -9.01
C GLY A 34 3.51 12.42 -7.52
N PHE A 35 4.23 11.37 -7.12
CA PHE A 35 4.40 11.01 -5.70
C PHE A 35 5.14 12.10 -4.92
N ALA A 36 6.22 12.65 -5.49
CA ALA A 36 6.98 13.74 -4.88
C ALA A 36 6.12 15.00 -4.71
N LEU A 37 5.30 15.33 -5.73
CA LEU A 37 4.34 16.43 -5.67
C LEU A 37 3.30 16.18 -4.56
N GLY A 38 2.77 14.96 -4.43
CA GLY A 38 1.84 14.60 -3.37
C GLY A 38 2.42 14.85 -1.97
N ILE A 39 3.66 14.44 -1.73
CA ILE A 39 4.37 14.70 -0.47
C ILE A 39 4.60 16.23 -0.29
N GLY A 40 4.97 16.95 -1.35
CA GLY A 40 5.11 18.40 -1.31
C GLY A 40 3.81 19.11 -0.95
N LEU A 41 2.66 18.67 -1.50
CA LEU A 41 1.35 19.22 -1.17
C LEU A 41 0.96 18.97 0.28
N LEU A 42 1.33 17.83 0.88
CA LEU A 42 1.15 17.59 2.32
C LEU A 42 1.89 18.62 3.16
N LEU A 43 3.12 18.95 2.78
CA LEU A 43 3.94 19.94 3.49
C LEU A 43 3.37 21.35 3.32
N ILE A 44 3.03 21.76 2.10
CA ILE A 44 2.47 23.10 1.80
C ILE A 44 1.11 23.32 2.49
N SER A 45 0.34 22.26 2.71
CA SER A 45 -0.93 22.33 3.43
C SER A 45 -0.79 22.69 4.92
N THR A 46 0.42 22.73 5.44
CA THR A 46 0.74 23.15 6.81
C THR A 46 1.18 24.61 6.77
N GLN A 47 0.55 25.48 7.58
CA GLN A 47 0.92 26.90 7.65
C GLN A 47 2.34 27.04 8.21
N SER A 48 3.13 27.96 7.64
CA SER A 48 4.43 28.32 8.20
C SER A 48 4.25 29.00 9.56
N PRO A 49 4.93 28.57 10.63
CA PRO A 49 4.80 29.18 11.95
C PRO A 49 5.45 30.56 11.95
N GLU A 50 4.71 31.57 12.44
CA GLU A 50 5.19 32.96 12.59
C GLU A 50 5.62 33.28 14.02
N ASN A 51 5.25 32.43 14.99
CA ASN A 51 5.59 32.59 16.40
C ASN A 51 5.83 31.23 17.08
N LEU A 52 6.37 31.28 18.32
CA LEU A 52 6.73 30.06 19.07
C LEU A 52 5.53 29.15 19.33
N HIS A 53 4.34 29.71 19.57
CA HIS A 53 3.14 28.93 19.82
C HIS A 53 2.73 28.13 18.57
N GLN A 54 2.71 28.79 17.41
CA GLN A 54 2.45 28.13 16.12
C GLN A 54 3.54 27.12 15.76
N LEU A 55 4.79 27.35 16.16
CA LEU A 55 5.86 26.38 15.98
C LEU A 55 5.62 25.10 16.81
N ILE A 56 5.14 25.24 18.04
CA ILE A 56 4.77 24.10 18.89
C ILE A 56 3.60 23.33 18.25
N ASP A 57 2.57 24.02 17.76
CA ASP A 57 1.44 23.39 17.09
C ASP A 57 1.86 22.70 15.78
N PHE A 58 2.76 23.32 15.02
CA PHE A 58 3.36 22.70 13.85
C PHE A 58 4.09 21.38 14.18
N THR A 59 4.79 21.31 15.34
CA THR A 59 5.44 20.06 15.77
C THR A 59 4.44 18.95 16.11
N ARG A 60 3.22 19.28 16.53
CA ARG A 60 2.14 18.29 16.73
C ARG A 60 1.66 17.66 15.42
N ASP A 61 1.72 18.41 14.31
CA ASP A 61 1.39 17.91 12.98
C ASP A 61 2.45 16.96 12.40
N LEU A 62 3.62 16.82 13.03
CA LEU A 62 4.69 15.94 12.57
C LEU A 62 4.25 14.46 12.52
N LEU A 63 3.50 13.99 13.51
CA LEU A 63 3.02 12.61 13.54
C LEU A 63 1.97 12.34 12.45
N PRO A 64 0.89 13.14 12.27
CA PRO A 64 -0.01 13.01 11.13
C PRO A 64 0.72 13.08 9.78
N PHE A 65 1.66 14.01 9.61
CA PHE A 65 2.46 14.11 8.39
C PHE A 65 3.27 12.84 8.12
N GLY A 66 3.98 12.31 9.14
CA GLY A 66 4.75 11.09 9.03
C GLY A 66 3.90 9.87 8.67
N MET A 67 2.68 9.76 9.21
CA MET A 67 1.73 8.71 8.86
C MET A 67 1.31 8.81 7.39
N CYS A 68 0.95 10.00 6.91
CA CYS A 68 0.57 10.22 5.51
C CYS A 68 1.74 9.90 4.56
N MET A 69 2.92 10.43 4.87
CA MET A 69 4.13 10.18 4.08
C MET A 69 4.43 8.68 3.99
N SER A 70 4.33 7.95 5.11
CA SER A 70 4.56 6.50 5.14
C SER A 70 3.57 5.73 4.27
N LEU A 71 2.30 6.12 4.24
CA LEU A 71 1.29 5.49 3.40
C LEU A 71 1.54 5.77 1.91
N ILE A 72 1.88 7.02 1.55
CA ILE A 72 2.24 7.37 0.17
C ILE A 72 3.47 6.60 -0.28
N MET A 73 4.52 6.52 0.56
CA MET A 73 5.74 5.78 0.26
C MET A 73 5.51 4.27 0.16
N LEU A 74 4.55 3.71 0.91
CA LEU A 74 4.16 2.31 0.77
C LEU A 74 3.55 2.03 -0.62
N VAL A 75 2.68 2.90 -1.10
CA VAL A 75 2.09 2.77 -2.45
C VAL A 75 3.16 2.98 -3.52
N TRP A 76 4.02 3.99 -3.36
CA TRP A 76 5.16 4.23 -4.25
C TRP A 76 6.08 3.00 -4.33
N TYR A 77 6.40 2.37 -3.20
CA TYR A 77 7.23 1.17 -3.17
C TYR A 77 6.59 0.00 -3.93
N GLN A 78 5.28 -0.21 -3.78
CA GLN A 78 4.55 -1.23 -4.54
C GLN A 78 4.59 -0.96 -6.05
N HIS A 79 4.44 0.30 -6.45
CA HIS A 79 4.56 0.76 -7.81
C HIS A 79 5.98 0.55 -8.36
N TYR A 80 7.00 0.95 -7.61
CA TYR A 80 8.41 0.75 -7.95
C TYR A 80 8.73 -0.72 -8.21
N ILE A 81 8.31 -1.63 -7.32
CA ILE A 81 8.51 -3.08 -7.48
C ILE A 81 7.81 -3.61 -8.74
N PHE A 82 6.63 -3.10 -9.06
CA PHE A 82 5.93 -3.49 -10.27
C PHE A 82 6.74 -3.16 -11.53
N PHE A 83 7.21 -1.94 -11.66
CA PHE A 83 8.00 -1.53 -12.83
C PHE A 83 9.35 -2.23 -12.90
N LEU A 84 10.03 -2.38 -11.78
CA LEU A 84 11.29 -3.11 -11.69
C LEU A 84 11.15 -4.56 -12.16
N ARG A 85 10.04 -5.22 -11.83
CA ARG A 85 9.78 -6.63 -12.21
C ARG A 85 9.42 -6.79 -13.69
N TYR A 86 8.56 -5.93 -14.22
CA TYR A 86 7.92 -6.17 -15.53
C TYR A 86 8.36 -5.23 -16.64
N GLY A 87 8.84 -4.03 -16.34
CA GLY A 87 9.36 -3.07 -17.33
C GLY A 87 8.36 -2.64 -18.40
N PHE A 88 7.06 -2.63 -18.11
CA PHE A 88 6.03 -2.28 -19.10
C PHE A 88 6.09 -0.82 -19.53
N ARG A 89 5.94 -0.57 -20.86
CA ARG A 89 5.94 0.78 -21.46
C ARG A 89 4.77 0.98 -22.42
N ASN A 90 3.64 0.30 -22.22
CA ASN A 90 2.49 0.33 -23.12
C ASN A 90 1.33 1.23 -22.62
N SER A 91 0.41 1.56 -23.53
CA SER A 91 -0.69 2.49 -23.27
C SER A 91 -1.59 2.06 -22.11
N ALA A 92 -1.84 0.76 -21.94
CA ALA A 92 -2.71 0.26 -20.88
C ALA A 92 -2.11 0.56 -19.48
N ILE A 93 -0.80 0.36 -19.34
CA ILE A 93 -0.10 0.68 -18.08
C ILE A 93 0.00 2.20 -17.88
N VAL A 94 0.18 2.99 -18.97
CA VAL A 94 0.12 4.47 -18.87
C VAL A 94 -1.21 4.93 -18.29
N VAL A 95 -2.34 4.38 -18.78
CA VAL A 95 -3.68 4.74 -18.27
C VAL A 95 -3.84 4.35 -16.79
N LEU A 96 -3.49 3.11 -16.42
CA LEU A 96 -3.57 2.67 -15.01
C LEU A 96 -2.71 3.51 -14.10
N ASN A 97 -1.51 3.86 -14.56
CA ASN A 97 -0.58 4.70 -13.84
C ASN A 97 -1.09 6.14 -13.65
N THR A 98 -1.69 6.71 -14.70
CA THR A 98 -2.34 8.02 -14.64
C THR A 98 -3.48 8.03 -13.62
N VAL A 99 -4.31 6.97 -13.62
CA VAL A 99 -5.39 6.81 -12.62
C VAL A 99 -4.83 6.70 -11.21
N LEU A 100 -3.73 5.96 -11.02
CA LEU A 100 -3.07 5.83 -9.72
C LEU A 100 -2.60 7.19 -9.19
N VAL A 101 -1.87 7.95 -10.01
CA VAL A 101 -1.37 9.29 -9.66
C VAL A 101 -2.54 10.23 -9.36
N PHE A 102 -3.59 10.20 -10.19
CA PHE A 102 -4.79 11.01 -9.97
C PHE A 102 -5.43 10.74 -8.60
N ILE A 103 -5.63 9.46 -8.26
CA ILE A 103 -6.22 9.09 -6.97
C ILE A 103 -5.32 9.56 -5.83
N ILE A 104 -4.02 9.35 -5.92
CA ILE A 104 -3.06 9.74 -4.88
C ILE A 104 -3.10 11.25 -4.65
N LEU A 105 -2.97 12.05 -5.71
CA LEU A 105 -2.98 13.51 -5.60
C LEU A 105 -4.31 14.05 -5.07
N PHE A 106 -5.43 13.45 -5.49
CA PHE A 106 -6.76 13.83 -4.99
C PHE A 106 -6.91 13.52 -3.49
N TYR A 107 -6.36 12.37 -3.03
CA TYR A 107 -6.50 11.93 -1.65
C TYR A 107 -5.46 12.47 -0.67
N VAL A 108 -4.48 13.24 -1.13
CA VAL A 108 -3.44 13.84 -0.25
C VAL A 108 -4.07 14.64 0.89
N TYR A 109 -5.00 15.55 0.59
CA TYR A 109 -5.67 16.38 1.61
C TYR A 109 -6.60 15.58 2.52
N PRO A 110 -7.54 14.76 2.00
CA PRO A 110 -8.30 13.83 2.83
C PRO A 110 -7.43 12.98 3.75
N LEU A 111 -6.31 12.46 3.24
CA LEU A 111 -5.40 11.61 4.01
C LEU A 111 -4.81 12.35 5.21
N LYS A 112 -4.40 13.62 5.05
CA LYS A 112 -3.91 14.47 6.15
C LYS A 112 -4.99 14.70 7.20
N PHE A 113 -6.21 14.99 6.77
CA PHE A 113 -7.35 15.14 7.68
C PHE A 113 -7.59 13.86 8.49
N LEU A 114 -7.59 12.69 7.84
CA LEU A 114 -7.74 11.39 8.51
C LEU A 114 -6.61 11.15 9.53
N ALA A 115 -5.36 11.40 9.16
CA ALA A 115 -4.23 11.19 10.05
C ALA A 115 -4.32 12.09 11.29
N LYS A 116 -4.69 13.37 11.12
CA LYS A 116 -4.92 14.29 12.23
C LYS A 116 -6.07 13.80 13.13
N LEU A 117 -7.19 13.38 12.53
CA LEU A 117 -8.33 12.82 13.23
C LEU A 117 -7.94 11.59 14.07
N LEU A 118 -7.16 10.66 13.51
CA LEU A 118 -6.70 9.46 14.22
C LEU A 118 -5.81 9.84 15.42
N VAL A 119 -4.87 10.77 15.26
CA VAL A 119 -4.02 11.24 16.35
C VAL A 119 -4.85 11.84 17.47
N LEU A 120 -5.88 12.63 17.15
CA LEU A 120 -6.77 13.21 18.15
C LEU A 120 -7.62 12.15 18.86
N ILE A 121 -8.19 11.19 18.12
CA ILE A 121 -8.97 10.08 18.71
C ILE A 121 -8.12 9.29 19.70
N TYR A 122 -6.94 8.84 19.29
CA TYR A 122 -6.08 8.04 20.15
C TYR A 122 -5.45 8.87 21.27
N GLY A 123 -5.15 10.14 21.04
CA GLY A 123 -4.64 11.05 22.06
C GLY A 123 -5.66 11.41 23.15
N THR A 124 -6.95 11.45 22.81
CA THR A 124 -8.02 11.73 23.80
C THR A 124 -8.46 10.49 24.58
N LEU A 125 -8.18 9.28 24.07
CA LEU A 125 -8.65 8.03 24.65
C LEU A 125 -8.25 7.86 26.15
N PRO A 126 -6.99 8.11 26.57
CA PRO A 126 -6.61 8.00 27.99
C PRO A 126 -7.40 8.97 28.88
N GLY A 127 -7.60 10.22 28.46
CA GLY A 127 -8.37 11.21 29.21
C GLY A 127 -9.84 10.81 29.35
N ARG A 128 -10.46 10.31 28.28
CA ARG A 128 -11.85 9.83 28.31
C ARG A 128 -12.06 8.63 29.26
N LEU A 129 -11.09 7.73 29.33
CA LEU A 129 -11.14 6.58 30.22
C LEU A 129 -11.11 6.98 31.72
N VAL A 130 -10.52 8.12 32.05
CA VAL A 130 -10.49 8.66 33.43
C VAL A 130 -11.49 9.81 33.65
N GLY A 131 -12.37 10.09 32.69
CA GLY A 131 -13.39 11.13 32.79
C GLY A 131 -12.85 12.57 32.72
N ALA A 132 -11.63 12.77 32.21
CA ALA A 132 -11.03 14.09 32.05
C ALA A 132 -11.37 14.69 30.66
N GLU A 133 -11.92 15.90 30.67
CA GLU A 133 -12.04 16.70 29.42
C GLU A 133 -10.66 17.26 29.07
N THR A 134 -10.24 17.04 27.82
CA THR A 134 -8.97 17.55 27.29
C THR A 134 -9.22 18.56 26.17
N SER A 135 -8.31 19.51 25.98
CA SER A 135 -8.36 20.45 24.85
C SER A 135 -8.41 19.72 23.49
N MET A 136 -7.76 18.57 23.38
CA MET A 136 -7.83 17.70 22.23
C MET A 136 -9.24 17.12 22.00
N GLY A 137 -10.04 16.91 23.06
CA GLY A 137 -11.42 16.47 22.96
C GLY A 137 -12.31 17.53 22.30
N ALA A 138 -12.12 18.80 22.64
CA ALA A 138 -12.83 19.93 22.01
C ALA A 138 -12.43 20.08 20.53
N GLU A 139 -11.15 19.98 20.20
CA GLU A 139 -10.65 20.01 18.81
C GLU A 139 -11.22 18.83 17.97
N LEU A 140 -11.32 17.64 18.56
CA LEU A 140 -11.94 16.48 17.92
C LEU A 140 -13.43 16.73 17.63
N GLN A 141 -14.17 17.30 18.57
CA GLN A 141 -15.58 17.66 18.39
C GLN A 141 -15.78 18.70 17.28
N GLU A 142 -14.91 19.70 17.22
CA GLU A 142 -14.92 20.72 16.16
C GLU A 142 -14.61 20.12 14.78
N MET A 143 -13.62 19.21 14.70
CA MET A 143 -13.26 18.55 13.45
C MET A 143 -14.35 17.66 12.88
N ILE A 144 -15.06 16.91 13.73
CA ILE A 144 -16.12 15.99 13.29
C ILE A 144 -17.41 16.79 13.01
N GLY A 145 -17.73 17.78 13.82
CA GLY A 145 -18.95 18.59 13.71
C GLY A 145 -20.21 17.72 13.64
N GLU A 146 -21.15 18.12 12.79
CA GLU A 146 -22.38 17.37 12.49
C GLU A 146 -22.20 16.36 11.34
N ALA A 147 -20.95 16.21 10.80
CA ALA A 147 -20.69 15.30 9.69
C ALA A 147 -20.93 13.85 10.08
N SER A 148 -21.49 13.10 9.15
CA SER A 148 -21.68 11.65 9.34
C SER A 148 -20.34 10.93 9.29
N VAL A 149 -19.97 10.26 10.38
CA VAL A 149 -18.78 9.41 10.43
C VAL A 149 -18.84 8.31 9.34
N ALA A 150 -20.05 7.90 8.95
CA ALA A 150 -20.23 6.95 7.84
C ALA A 150 -19.76 7.52 6.50
N GLN A 151 -20.05 8.80 6.22
CA GLN A 151 -19.56 9.47 5.00
C GLN A 151 -18.04 9.59 5.01
N LEU A 152 -17.45 9.90 6.16
CA LEU A 152 -16.02 9.96 6.34
C LEU A 152 -15.38 8.59 6.02
N MET A 153 -15.90 7.51 6.61
CA MET A 153 -15.44 6.14 6.35
C MET A 153 -15.59 5.76 4.87
N ALA A 154 -16.68 6.19 4.22
CA ALA A 154 -16.90 5.92 2.80
C ALA A 154 -15.85 6.63 1.92
N ILE A 155 -15.57 7.90 2.17
CA ILE A 155 -14.56 8.67 1.42
C ILE A 155 -13.20 7.96 1.51
N TYR A 156 -12.71 7.69 2.73
CA TYR A 156 -11.40 7.09 2.92
C TYR A 156 -11.33 5.65 2.42
N GLY A 157 -12.37 4.86 2.68
CA GLY A 157 -12.41 3.48 2.22
C GLY A 157 -12.43 3.34 0.70
N LEU A 158 -13.17 4.22 -0.02
CA LEU A 158 -13.17 4.23 -1.48
C LEU A 158 -11.82 4.63 -2.06
N GLY A 159 -11.15 5.64 -1.47
CA GLY A 159 -9.82 6.05 -1.90
C GLY A 159 -8.78 4.95 -1.73
N ALA A 160 -8.72 4.36 -0.55
CA ALA A 160 -7.82 3.25 -0.27
C ALA A 160 -8.09 2.04 -1.18
N ALA A 161 -9.37 1.63 -1.31
CA ALA A 161 -9.76 0.56 -2.21
C ALA A 161 -9.37 0.87 -3.66
N GLY A 162 -9.60 2.10 -4.14
CA GLY A 162 -9.26 2.54 -5.49
C GLY A 162 -7.78 2.39 -5.81
N ILE A 163 -6.89 2.85 -4.93
CA ILE A 163 -5.44 2.70 -5.07
C ILE A 163 -5.05 1.23 -5.24
N PHE A 164 -5.50 0.37 -4.33
CA PHE A 164 -5.13 -1.04 -4.37
C PHE A 164 -5.79 -1.79 -5.54
N PHE A 165 -6.99 -1.41 -5.98
CA PHE A 165 -7.58 -1.97 -7.20
C PHE A 165 -6.77 -1.62 -8.45
N VAL A 166 -6.23 -0.39 -8.56
CA VAL A 166 -5.34 -0.06 -9.67
C VAL A 166 -4.12 -0.98 -9.67
N LEU A 167 -3.49 -1.20 -8.51
CA LEU A 167 -2.37 -2.15 -8.39
C LEU A 167 -2.79 -3.58 -8.76
N VAL A 168 -3.98 -4.05 -8.32
CA VAL A 168 -4.53 -5.35 -8.74
C VAL A 168 -4.61 -5.43 -10.26
N PHE A 169 -5.13 -4.39 -10.93
CA PHE A 169 -5.25 -4.38 -12.39
C PHE A 169 -3.89 -4.39 -13.08
N MET A 170 -2.90 -3.65 -12.55
CA MET A 170 -1.53 -3.65 -13.06
C MET A 170 -0.91 -5.07 -12.97
N TYR A 171 -0.96 -5.72 -11.79
CA TYR A 171 -0.45 -7.08 -11.63
C TYR A 171 -1.24 -8.13 -12.43
N ARG A 172 -2.57 -7.98 -12.57
CA ARG A 172 -3.37 -8.85 -13.45
C ARG A 172 -3.02 -8.66 -14.91
N TYR A 173 -2.69 -7.44 -15.33
CA TYR A 173 -2.19 -7.17 -16.66
C TYR A 173 -0.87 -7.91 -16.91
N ALA A 174 0.08 -7.85 -15.98
CA ALA A 174 1.33 -8.62 -16.06
C ALA A 174 1.07 -10.12 -16.13
N LEU A 175 0.15 -10.65 -15.33
CA LEU A 175 -0.21 -12.07 -15.34
C LEU A 175 -0.82 -12.51 -16.69
N ARG A 176 -1.65 -11.66 -17.31
CA ARG A 176 -2.21 -11.95 -18.65
C ARG A 176 -1.16 -11.98 -19.75
N HIS A 177 -0.06 -11.27 -19.56
CA HIS A 177 1.07 -11.22 -20.50
C HIS A 177 2.24 -12.09 -20.07
N SER A 178 2.00 -13.08 -19.19
CA SER A 178 3.02 -13.95 -18.63
C SER A 178 3.84 -14.69 -19.70
N ALA A 179 3.20 -15.11 -20.80
CA ALA A 179 3.89 -15.76 -21.92
C ALA A 179 4.80 -14.78 -22.68
N ALA A 180 4.34 -13.55 -22.93
CA ALA A 180 5.15 -12.52 -23.61
C ALA A 180 6.33 -12.02 -22.73
N LEU A 181 6.18 -12.09 -21.42
CA LEU A 181 7.24 -11.79 -20.44
C LEU A 181 8.13 -13.00 -20.14
N GLU A 182 7.82 -14.17 -20.70
CA GLU A 182 8.52 -15.43 -20.40
C GLU A 182 8.65 -15.65 -18.87
N LEU A 183 7.54 -15.49 -18.14
CA LEU A 183 7.55 -15.69 -16.69
C LEU A 183 7.75 -17.15 -16.35
N THR A 184 8.70 -17.44 -15.46
CA THR A 184 8.87 -18.76 -14.88
C THR A 184 7.70 -19.12 -13.95
N GLU A 185 7.56 -20.40 -13.58
CA GLU A 185 6.52 -20.82 -12.63
C GLU A 185 6.57 -20.06 -11.31
N LEU A 186 7.79 -19.79 -10.81
CA LEU A 186 8.00 -18.99 -9.60
C LEU A 186 7.56 -17.54 -9.80
N GLU A 187 7.91 -16.92 -10.92
CA GLU A 187 7.50 -15.53 -11.23
C GLU A 187 5.98 -15.42 -11.40
N VAL A 188 5.33 -16.41 -12.00
CA VAL A 188 3.85 -16.49 -12.09
C VAL A 188 3.24 -16.63 -10.70
N PHE A 189 3.81 -17.48 -9.85
CA PHE A 189 3.35 -17.61 -8.46
C PHE A 189 3.48 -16.30 -7.69
N ASP A 190 4.64 -15.64 -7.75
CA ASP A 190 4.90 -14.35 -7.10
C ASP A 190 3.97 -13.25 -7.63
N THR A 191 3.66 -13.26 -8.93
CA THR A 191 2.69 -12.34 -9.54
C THR A 191 1.27 -12.58 -9.03
N LYS A 192 0.82 -13.84 -8.95
CA LYS A 192 -0.47 -14.21 -8.36
C LYS A 192 -0.57 -13.81 -6.89
N THR A 193 0.52 -13.99 -6.15
CA THR A 193 0.63 -13.58 -4.75
C THR A 193 0.49 -12.07 -4.62
N SER A 194 1.12 -11.28 -5.49
CA SER A 194 0.98 -9.82 -5.51
C SER A 194 -0.44 -9.38 -5.85
N VAL A 195 -1.13 -10.05 -6.80
CA VAL A 195 -2.55 -9.80 -7.08
C VAL A 195 -3.41 -10.06 -5.85
N ALA A 196 -3.21 -11.20 -5.18
CA ALA A 196 -4.00 -11.58 -4.02
C ALA A 196 -3.75 -10.65 -2.82
N ALA A 197 -2.48 -10.25 -2.57
CA ALA A 197 -2.13 -9.30 -1.53
C ALA A 197 -2.82 -7.94 -1.74
N ASN A 198 -2.71 -7.38 -2.94
CA ASN A 198 -3.35 -6.10 -3.27
C ASN A 198 -4.89 -6.20 -3.25
N LEU A 199 -5.44 -7.36 -3.60
CA LEU A 199 -6.89 -7.60 -3.50
C LEU A 199 -7.36 -7.61 -2.04
N ILE A 200 -6.64 -8.25 -1.12
CA ILE A 200 -6.92 -8.18 0.31
C ILE A 200 -6.86 -6.73 0.79
N MET A 201 -5.82 -5.97 0.38
CA MET A 201 -5.66 -4.56 0.72
C MET A 201 -6.79 -3.68 0.16
N ALA A 202 -7.44 -4.04 -0.94
CA ALA A 202 -8.57 -3.34 -1.52
C ALA A 202 -9.92 -3.73 -0.87
N LEU A 203 -10.11 -5.02 -0.57
CA LEU A 203 -11.39 -5.53 -0.08
C LEU A 203 -11.70 -5.14 1.37
N ILE A 204 -10.68 -4.99 2.22
CA ILE A 204 -10.87 -4.58 3.62
C ILE A 204 -11.49 -3.18 3.70
N PRO A 205 -10.94 -2.12 3.06
CA PRO A 205 -11.57 -0.81 3.08
C PRO A 205 -12.92 -0.78 2.35
N LEU A 206 -13.10 -1.59 1.30
CA LEU A 206 -14.39 -1.71 0.63
C LEU A 206 -15.44 -2.32 1.57
N ALA A 207 -15.10 -3.35 2.33
CA ALA A 207 -15.99 -3.90 3.37
C ALA A 207 -16.31 -2.86 4.45
N SER A 208 -15.34 -2.05 4.86
CA SER A 208 -15.55 -0.91 5.76
C SER A 208 -16.59 0.06 5.22
N VAL A 209 -16.50 0.43 3.94
CA VAL A 209 -17.48 1.31 3.27
C VAL A 209 -18.88 0.70 3.29
N VAL A 210 -18.99 -0.58 2.89
CA VAL A 210 -20.27 -1.27 2.87
C VAL A 210 -20.91 -1.30 4.26
N LEU A 211 -20.15 -1.64 5.30
CA LEU A 211 -20.65 -1.65 6.68
C LEU A 211 -21.07 -0.25 7.15
N ALA A 212 -20.28 0.78 6.83
CA ALA A 212 -20.59 2.16 7.21
C ALA A 212 -21.90 2.66 6.58
N LEU A 213 -22.19 2.28 5.33
CA LEU A 213 -23.35 2.76 4.60
C LEU A 213 -24.61 1.88 4.78
N THR A 214 -24.45 0.60 5.12
CA THR A 214 -25.60 -0.33 5.23
C THR A 214 -26.15 -0.46 6.64
N ILE A 215 -25.35 -0.16 7.67
CA ILE A 215 -25.81 -0.25 9.07
C ILE A 215 -26.34 1.13 9.50
N PRO A 216 -27.67 1.31 9.64
CA PRO A 216 -28.27 2.62 9.86
C PRO A 216 -28.13 3.15 11.31
N HIS A 217 -27.28 2.52 12.12
CA HIS A 217 -27.06 2.90 13.51
C HIS A 217 -25.86 3.84 13.62
N ALA A 218 -26.09 5.07 14.11
CA ALA A 218 -25.09 6.15 14.14
C ALA A 218 -23.76 5.83 14.85
N VAL A 219 -23.75 4.87 15.77
CA VAL A 219 -22.55 4.46 16.53
C VAL A 219 -22.03 3.10 16.06
N ILE A 220 -22.91 2.10 15.87
CA ILE A 220 -22.51 0.73 15.57
C ILE A 220 -21.92 0.61 14.16
N GLY A 221 -22.51 1.27 13.17
CA GLY A 221 -22.03 1.25 11.78
C GLY A 221 -20.58 1.73 11.65
N PRO A 222 -20.26 2.97 12.08
CA PRO A 222 -18.89 3.48 12.08
C PRO A 222 -17.90 2.65 12.92
N MET A 223 -18.33 2.15 14.07
CA MET A 223 -17.49 1.33 14.94
C MET A 223 -17.10 0.01 14.25
N LEU A 224 -18.06 -0.73 13.69
CA LEU A 224 -17.78 -1.95 12.94
C LEU A 224 -16.95 -1.69 11.70
N SER A 225 -17.24 -0.60 10.97
CA SER A 225 -16.48 -0.15 9.84
C SER A 225 -15.00 0.10 10.20
N GLY A 226 -14.72 0.80 11.30
CA GLY A 226 -13.37 1.01 11.81
C GLY A 226 -12.67 -0.30 12.21
N PHE A 227 -13.39 -1.23 12.80
CA PHE A 227 -12.85 -2.54 13.20
C PHE A 227 -12.39 -3.39 12.03
N THR A 228 -12.90 -3.19 10.81
CA THR A 228 -12.45 -3.94 9.63
C THR A 228 -10.96 -3.72 9.35
N TYR A 229 -10.41 -2.55 9.67
CA TYR A 229 -8.99 -2.25 9.46
C TYR A 229 -8.06 -3.05 10.39
N VAL A 230 -8.55 -3.52 11.54
CA VAL A 230 -7.80 -4.43 12.40
C VAL A 230 -7.53 -5.76 11.71
N LEU A 231 -8.38 -6.15 10.75
CA LEU A 231 -8.21 -7.38 9.95
C LEU A 231 -6.98 -7.34 9.04
N TYR A 232 -6.40 -6.17 8.75
CA TYR A 232 -5.19 -6.10 7.94
C TYR A 232 -4.06 -6.92 8.54
N PHE A 233 -3.83 -6.78 9.84
CA PHE A 233 -2.73 -7.45 10.49
C PHE A 233 -2.84 -8.99 10.42
N PRO A 234 -3.91 -9.65 10.91
CA PRO A 234 -4.03 -11.10 10.81
C PRO A 234 -4.15 -11.59 9.37
N ALA A 235 -4.88 -10.89 8.49
CA ALA A 235 -5.04 -11.29 7.10
C ALA A 235 -3.69 -11.31 6.36
N MET A 236 -2.90 -10.24 6.45
CA MET A 236 -1.61 -10.16 5.79
C MET A 236 -0.57 -11.09 6.44
N LEU A 237 -0.63 -11.31 7.76
CA LEU A 237 0.26 -12.23 8.45
C LEU A 237 0.02 -13.69 8.01
N ILE A 238 -1.24 -14.12 8.00
CA ILE A 238 -1.62 -15.47 7.59
C ILE A 238 -1.32 -15.69 6.11
N PHE A 239 -1.73 -14.73 5.27
CA PHE A 239 -1.49 -14.77 3.84
C PHE A 239 0.01 -14.80 3.51
N GLY A 240 0.79 -13.92 4.09
CA GLY A 240 2.24 -13.82 3.86
C GLY A 240 2.99 -15.09 4.30
N ARG A 241 2.64 -15.66 5.47
CA ARG A 241 3.22 -16.94 5.93
C ARG A 241 2.90 -18.09 4.97
N LYS A 242 1.66 -18.19 4.51
CA LYS A 242 1.22 -19.22 3.57
C LYS A 242 1.93 -19.06 2.22
N ALA A 243 1.98 -17.85 1.68
CA ALA A 243 2.64 -17.52 0.42
C ALA A 243 4.15 -17.83 0.49
N ASN A 244 4.82 -17.39 1.56
CA ASN A 244 6.25 -17.64 1.73
C ASN A 244 6.56 -19.15 1.84
N ARG A 245 5.75 -19.92 2.55
CA ARG A 245 5.91 -21.39 2.64
C ARG A 245 5.79 -22.05 1.27
N GLN A 246 4.80 -21.68 0.47
CA GLN A 246 4.62 -22.21 -0.88
C GLN A 246 5.77 -21.82 -1.81
N ARG A 247 6.22 -20.55 -1.73
CA ARG A 247 7.36 -20.04 -2.49
C ARG A 247 8.64 -20.82 -2.20
N LEU A 248 8.92 -21.13 -0.93
CA LEU A 248 10.09 -21.93 -0.52
C LEU A 248 10.03 -23.37 -1.06
N LEU A 249 8.85 -23.97 -1.17
CA LEU A 249 8.68 -25.29 -1.78
C LEU A 249 8.99 -25.25 -3.28
N LEU A 250 8.54 -24.23 -4.01
CA LEU A 250 8.87 -24.04 -5.43
C LEU A 250 10.37 -23.85 -5.65
N LEU A 251 11.03 -23.04 -4.82
CA LEU A 251 12.48 -22.83 -4.88
C LEU A 251 13.28 -24.13 -4.63
N ARG A 252 12.81 -24.97 -3.72
CA ARG A 252 13.44 -26.27 -3.44
C ARG A 252 13.23 -27.27 -4.58
N GLY A 253 12.02 -27.28 -5.17
CA GLY A 253 11.71 -28.13 -6.31
C GLY A 253 12.52 -27.79 -7.56
N SER A 254 12.79 -26.49 -7.80
CA SER A 254 13.62 -26.04 -8.92
C SER A 254 15.12 -26.22 -8.69
N ALA A 255 15.57 -26.41 -7.45
CA ALA A 255 16.97 -26.63 -7.07
C ALA A 255 17.35 -28.13 -6.96
N ALA A 256 16.41 -29.05 -7.11
CA ALA A 256 16.69 -30.47 -7.15
C ALA A 256 17.39 -30.82 -8.50
N PRO A 257 18.64 -31.25 -8.52
CA PRO A 257 19.33 -31.56 -9.76
C PRO A 257 18.68 -32.77 -10.42
N SER A 258 18.65 -32.77 -11.76
CA SER A 258 18.39 -33.93 -12.62
C SER A 258 19.55 -34.97 -12.49
N VAL A 259 19.66 -35.60 -11.33
CA VAL A 259 20.70 -36.65 -11.06
C VAL A 259 20.24 -38.04 -11.57
N ALA A 260 19.37 -38.10 -12.57
CA ALA A 260 18.85 -39.38 -13.04
C ALA A 260 19.08 -39.68 -14.54
N GLN A 261 20.03 -39.00 -15.21
CA GLN A 261 20.24 -39.28 -16.65
C GLN A 261 21.68 -39.55 -17.10
N ASP A 262 22.64 -39.68 -16.20
CA ASP A 262 23.99 -40.18 -16.54
C ASP A 262 24.31 -41.49 -15.77
N ALA A 263 23.56 -42.53 -16.03
CA ALA A 263 24.05 -43.88 -15.84
C ALA A 263 24.79 -44.26 -17.13
N PRO A 264 26.10 -44.50 -17.11
CA PRO A 264 26.80 -45.04 -18.27
C PRO A 264 26.26 -46.44 -18.54
N ASP A 265 25.72 -46.63 -19.74
CA ASP A 265 25.39 -47.92 -20.31
C ASP A 265 26.72 -48.72 -20.44
N THR A 266 27.02 -49.52 -19.43
CA THR A 266 28.09 -50.54 -19.52
C THR A 266 27.46 -51.74 -20.17
N GLY A 267 27.33 -51.66 -21.51
CA GLY A 267 27.07 -52.83 -22.34
C GLY A 267 28.35 -53.62 -22.52
N GLU A 268 28.38 -54.87 -22.03
CA GLU A 268 29.12 -55.97 -22.59
C GLU A 268 28.40 -56.54 -23.81
#